data_2ce4d070df0ee8490878907d6fdaadfd
#
_entry.id   2ce4d070df0ee8490878907d6fdaadfd
#
_cell.length_a   1.000
_cell.length_b   1.000
_cell.length_c   1.000
_cell.angle_alpha   90.00
_cell.angle_beta   90.00
_cell.angle_gamma   90.00
#
_symmetry.space_group_name_H-M   'P 1'
#
loop_
_entity.id
_entity.type
_entity.pdbx_description
1 polymer ?
#
loop_
_entity_poly.entity_id
_entity_poly.type
_entity_poly.pdbx_seq_one_letter_code
_entity_poly.pdbx_strand_id
1 'polypeptide(L)'
;MADMNRGLDLAVFETTTDSESDQFRSFYAEKLGTAHRGLNFWLDVGRPDILKRYRAYADDGTPGGLETVRKVGGFSFFVSYAMSGYAVGIRYLVHMHQSMGFSKAQILEGLAVAFLYNGPRGSETVAEALDGYEWIEPAEPAVFFDGWAPDPGAFKSGMDFSTRDVLDGEMDLLEDWYLRTIGEIPAYVGFLRQHRPRLLKSWRNRYENILVELPKQVMPYSQLHFNVMRGWADGIRESVLLARAFGMTKEQVYEPLFSPMVNTGPEAYNIVSQAAGDVLAADWT
;
A
#
# COMPACT_ATOMS: atom_id res chain seq x y z
N MET A 1 17.41 -15.77 -3.90
CA MET A 1 16.65 -14.58 -4.31
C MET A 1 15.34 -15.08 -4.92
N ALA A 2 14.17 -14.62 -4.48
CA ALA A 2 12.96 -14.97 -5.19
C ALA A 2 13.02 -14.28 -6.57
N ASP A 3 12.88 -15.05 -7.63
CA ASP A 3 12.86 -14.51 -8.98
C ASP A 3 11.59 -13.69 -9.18
N MET A 4 11.74 -12.36 -9.27
CA MET A 4 10.62 -11.43 -9.48
C MET A 4 9.87 -11.74 -10.79
N ASN A 5 10.55 -12.29 -11.77
CA ASN A 5 9.99 -12.65 -13.07
C ASN A 5 9.37 -14.06 -13.06
N ARG A 6 9.49 -14.78 -11.95
CA ARG A 6 8.86 -16.09 -11.73
C ARG A 6 9.22 -17.09 -12.82
N GLY A 7 10.49 -17.09 -13.24
CA GLY A 7 11.03 -17.98 -14.28
C GLY A 7 10.87 -17.48 -15.72
N LEU A 8 10.19 -16.33 -15.95
CA LEU A 8 10.06 -15.76 -17.29
C LEU A 8 11.36 -15.06 -17.71
N ASP A 9 11.84 -15.33 -18.91
CA ASP A 9 12.89 -14.55 -19.56
C ASP A 9 12.28 -13.28 -20.19
N LEU A 10 12.51 -12.13 -19.56
CA LEU A 10 12.03 -10.84 -20.03
C LEU A 10 12.91 -10.21 -21.11
N ALA A 11 14.00 -10.85 -21.53
CA ALA A 11 14.78 -10.42 -22.70
C ALA A 11 14.14 -10.86 -24.03
N VAL A 12 13.29 -11.89 -24.00
CA VAL A 12 12.59 -12.44 -25.16
C VAL A 12 11.08 -12.41 -24.94
N PHE A 13 10.39 -11.46 -25.51
CA PHE A 13 8.96 -11.27 -25.27
C PHE A 13 8.06 -12.20 -26.09
N GLU A 14 8.40 -12.48 -27.34
CA GLU A 14 7.50 -13.09 -28.33
C GLU A 14 7.22 -14.58 -28.07
N THR A 15 8.08 -15.24 -27.32
CA THR A 15 7.99 -16.68 -27.06
C THR A 15 8.22 -17.01 -25.60
N THR A 16 7.72 -18.16 -25.17
CA THR A 16 8.07 -18.84 -23.93
C THR A 16 8.49 -20.27 -24.22
N THR A 17 9.44 -20.79 -23.47
CA THR A 17 9.71 -22.23 -23.42
C THR A 17 8.69 -22.92 -22.50
N ASP A 18 8.55 -24.23 -22.65
CA ASP A 18 7.71 -25.03 -21.74
C ASP A 18 8.20 -24.89 -20.29
N SER A 19 9.53 -24.88 -20.10
CA SER A 19 10.14 -24.68 -18.77
C SER A 19 9.77 -23.35 -18.12
N GLU A 20 9.80 -22.23 -18.86
CA GLU A 20 9.36 -20.91 -18.35
C GLU A 20 7.88 -20.95 -17.96
N SER A 21 7.04 -21.51 -18.82
CA SER A 21 5.60 -21.61 -18.60
C SER A 21 5.29 -22.45 -17.36
N ASP A 22 5.96 -23.58 -17.20
CA ASP A 22 5.80 -24.48 -16.05
C ASP A 22 6.27 -23.83 -14.75
N GLN A 23 7.43 -23.16 -14.75
CA GLN A 23 7.94 -22.44 -13.59
C GLN A 23 6.99 -21.34 -13.16
N PHE A 24 6.48 -20.55 -14.10
CA PHE A 24 5.54 -19.47 -13.82
C PHE A 24 4.22 -20.00 -13.21
N ARG A 25 3.66 -21.08 -13.78
CA ARG A 25 2.44 -21.72 -13.28
C ARG A 25 2.64 -22.31 -11.88
N SER A 26 3.75 -23.04 -11.69
CA SER A 26 4.11 -23.67 -10.41
C SER A 26 4.31 -22.65 -9.31
N PHE A 27 4.99 -21.52 -9.61
CA PHE A 27 5.19 -20.46 -8.63
C PHE A 27 3.87 -19.97 -8.03
N TYR A 28 2.88 -19.69 -8.88
CA TYR A 28 1.60 -19.20 -8.38
C TYR A 28 0.75 -20.32 -7.74
N ALA A 29 0.81 -21.53 -8.25
CA ALA A 29 0.11 -22.67 -7.65
C ALA A 29 0.61 -22.96 -6.23
N GLU A 30 1.93 -22.93 -6.01
CA GLU A 30 2.55 -23.09 -4.69
C GLU A 30 2.18 -21.98 -3.72
N LYS A 31 2.13 -20.73 -4.20
CA LYS A 31 1.85 -19.55 -3.35
C LYS A 31 0.38 -19.33 -3.06
N LEU A 32 -0.50 -19.73 -3.97
CA LEU A 32 -1.94 -19.48 -3.85
C LEU A 32 -2.75 -20.75 -3.53
N GLY A 33 -2.11 -21.93 -3.59
CA GLY A 33 -2.81 -23.21 -3.55
C GLY A 33 -3.63 -23.50 -4.83
N THR A 34 -3.56 -22.64 -5.84
CA THR A 34 -4.28 -22.79 -7.11
C THR A 34 -3.59 -21.98 -8.21
N ALA A 35 -3.90 -22.30 -9.47
CA ALA A 35 -3.37 -21.57 -10.61
C ALA A 35 -3.89 -20.12 -10.65
N HIS A 36 -3.01 -19.19 -11.00
CA HIS A 36 -3.39 -17.80 -11.24
C HIS A 36 -4.07 -17.63 -12.59
N ARG A 37 -5.38 -17.80 -12.65
CA ARG A 37 -6.16 -17.83 -13.91
C ARG A 37 -5.91 -16.62 -14.82
N GLY A 38 -5.92 -15.41 -14.27
CA GLY A 38 -5.81 -14.18 -15.06
C GLY A 38 -4.44 -14.02 -15.74
N LEU A 39 -3.35 -14.38 -15.09
CA LEU A 39 -2.02 -14.29 -15.70
C LEU A 39 -1.73 -15.50 -16.62
N ASN A 40 -2.14 -16.70 -16.22
CA ASN A 40 -1.98 -17.90 -17.04
C ASN A 40 -2.77 -17.83 -18.36
N PHE A 41 -3.88 -17.08 -18.39
CA PHE A 41 -4.70 -16.89 -19.58
C PHE A 41 -3.85 -16.51 -20.81
N TRP A 42 -2.88 -15.61 -20.66
CA TRP A 42 -2.04 -15.17 -21.76
C TRP A 42 -1.10 -16.26 -22.29
N LEU A 43 -0.65 -17.15 -21.42
CA LEU A 43 0.11 -18.35 -21.83
C LEU A 43 -0.82 -19.36 -22.54
N ASP A 44 -2.04 -19.55 -22.01
CA ASP A 44 -3.01 -20.53 -22.56
C ASP A 44 -3.51 -20.15 -23.95
N VAL A 45 -3.59 -18.86 -24.25
CA VAL A 45 -4.03 -18.37 -25.57
C VAL A 45 -2.86 -18.13 -26.55
N GLY A 46 -1.64 -18.52 -26.17
CA GLY A 46 -0.45 -18.37 -27.02
C GLY A 46 0.03 -16.92 -27.20
N ARG A 47 -0.21 -16.05 -26.20
CA ARG A 47 0.23 -14.67 -26.20
C ARG A 47 1.15 -14.35 -25.00
N PRO A 48 2.27 -15.07 -24.89
CA PRO A 48 3.23 -14.85 -23.82
C PRO A 48 3.84 -13.44 -23.84
N ASP A 49 3.88 -12.82 -25.03
CA ASP A 49 4.35 -11.46 -25.23
C ASP A 49 3.59 -10.44 -24.35
N ILE A 50 2.27 -10.58 -24.22
CA ILE A 50 1.44 -9.71 -23.38
C ILE A 50 1.82 -9.88 -21.90
N LEU A 51 1.94 -11.13 -21.43
CA LEU A 51 2.33 -11.42 -20.06
C LEU A 51 3.73 -10.89 -19.75
N LYS A 52 4.71 -11.15 -20.63
CA LYS A 52 6.10 -10.74 -20.42
C LYS A 52 6.26 -9.22 -20.43
N ARG A 53 5.61 -8.51 -21.33
CA ARG A 53 5.61 -7.02 -21.36
C ARG A 53 4.96 -6.44 -20.11
N TYR A 54 3.85 -7.01 -19.64
CA TYR A 54 3.24 -6.63 -18.36
C TYR A 54 4.22 -6.85 -17.20
N ARG A 55 4.91 -8.00 -17.17
CA ARG A 55 5.88 -8.30 -16.11
C ARG A 55 7.09 -7.37 -16.13
N ALA A 56 7.64 -7.08 -17.29
CA ALA A 56 8.74 -6.11 -17.45
C ALA A 56 8.31 -4.72 -16.95
N TYR A 57 7.12 -4.27 -17.35
CA TYR A 57 6.59 -2.99 -16.90
C TYR A 57 6.36 -2.93 -15.38
N ALA A 58 5.86 -4.03 -14.80
CA ALA A 58 5.69 -4.12 -13.34
C ALA A 58 7.02 -4.14 -12.59
N ASP A 59 8.04 -4.76 -13.16
CA ASP A 59 9.39 -4.83 -12.59
C ASP A 59 10.06 -3.44 -12.59
N ASP A 60 9.99 -2.73 -13.71
CA ASP A 60 10.49 -1.36 -13.84
C ASP A 60 9.72 -0.36 -12.96
N GLY A 61 8.44 -0.60 -12.73
CA GLY A 61 7.56 0.23 -11.89
C GLY A 61 7.73 -0.04 -10.38
N THR A 62 8.59 -0.95 -9.96
CA THR A 62 8.85 -1.27 -8.56
C THR A 62 10.32 -0.97 -8.21
N PRO A 63 10.74 0.30 -8.18
CA PRO A 63 12.09 0.68 -7.83
C PRO A 63 12.39 0.28 -6.37
N GLY A 64 13.62 -0.09 -6.08
CA GLY A 64 14.02 -0.62 -4.76
C GLY A 64 14.02 -2.15 -4.67
N GLY A 65 13.46 -2.82 -5.65
CA GLY A 65 13.58 -4.26 -5.85
C GLY A 65 13.11 -5.09 -4.66
N LEU A 66 13.78 -6.21 -4.46
CA LEU A 66 13.41 -7.20 -3.45
C LEU A 66 13.61 -6.76 -2.00
N GLU A 67 14.43 -5.77 -1.73
CA GLU A 67 14.68 -5.34 -0.35
C GLU A 67 13.46 -4.63 0.23
N THR A 68 12.90 -3.66 -0.51
CA THR A 68 11.67 -2.98 -0.10
C THR A 68 10.51 -3.97 0.00
N VAL A 69 10.37 -4.86 -0.99
CA VAL A 69 9.35 -5.92 -0.94
C VAL A 69 9.51 -6.81 0.30
N ARG A 70 10.73 -7.15 0.69
CA ARG A 70 10.97 -8.00 1.89
C ARG A 70 10.69 -7.29 3.21
N LYS A 71 10.82 -5.98 3.26
CA LYS A 71 10.69 -5.21 4.51
C LYS A 71 9.28 -4.65 4.74
N VAL A 72 8.60 -4.21 3.67
CA VAL A 72 7.26 -3.61 3.77
C VAL A 72 6.37 -3.94 2.57
N GLY A 73 6.94 -4.58 1.62
CA GLY A 73 6.53 -4.87 0.23
C GLY A 73 5.05 -5.05 0.01
N GLY A 74 4.20 -5.34 -0.11
CA GLY A 74 2.82 -5.54 -0.52
C GLY A 74 1.79 -4.74 0.29
N PHE A 75 2.14 -4.06 1.38
CA PHE A 75 1.17 -3.26 2.14
C PHE A 75 0.52 -2.17 1.29
N SER A 76 1.28 -1.55 0.40
CA SER A 76 0.74 -0.58 -0.56
C SER A 76 -0.28 -1.19 -1.53
N PHE A 77 -0.06 -2.43 -1.93
CA PHE A 77 -0.95 -3.13 -2.86
C PHE A 77 -2.24 -3.64 -2.22
N PHE A 78 -2.32 -3.85 -0.89
CA PHE A 78 -3.57 -4.24 -0.24
C PHE A 78 -4.69 -3.24 -0.54
N VAL A 79 -4.37 -1.94 -0.48
CA VAL A 79 -5.37 -0.90 -0.72
C VAL A 79 -5.85 -0.90 -2.16
N SER A 80 -4.93 -1.04 -3.13
CA SER A 80 -5.27 -1.07 -4.55
C SER A 80 -6.02 -2.33 -4.97
N TYR A 81 -5.62 -3.48 -4.45
CA TYR A 81 -6.31 -4.74 -4.74
C TYR A 81 -7.70 -4.81 -4.11
N ALA A 82 -7.87 -4.28 -2.88
CA ALA A 82 -9.19 -4.14 -2.29
C ALA A 82 -10.08 -3.18 -3.10
N MET A 83 -9.52 -2.09 -3.63
CA MET A 83 -10.23 -1.13 -4.47
C MET A 83 -10.71 -1.76 -5.79
N SER A 84 -9.87 -2.57 -6.42
CA SER A 84 -10.15 -3.22 -7.69
C SER A 84 -10.99 -4.51 -7.58
N GLY A 85 -11.24 -5.00 -6.36
CA GLY A 85 -11.92 -6.28 -6.16
C GLY A 85 -11.04 -7.50 -6.48
N TYR A 86 -9.70 -7.35 -6.37
CA TYR A 86 -8.76 -8.39 -6.74
C TYR A 86 -8.39 -9.29 -5.56
N ALA A 87 -9.33 -10.16 -5.15
CA ALA A 87 -9.19 -11.06 -4.00
C ALA A 87 -7.99 -12.01 -4.13
N VAL A 88 -7.73 -12.55 -5.33
CA VAL A 88 -6.57 -13.43 -5.58
C VAL A 88 -5.25 -12.70 -5.29
N GLY A 89 -5.14 -11.44 -5.65
CA GLY A 89 -3.97 -10.62 -5.34
C GLY A 89 -3.79 -10.40 -3.84
N ILE A 90 -4.86 -10.11 -3.10
CA ILE A 90 -4.81 -9.99 -1.64
C ILE A 90 -4.34 -11.29 -1.01
N ARG A 91 -4.92 -12.44 -1.39
CA ARG A 91 -4.52 -13.76 -0.89
C ARG A 91 -3.02 -14.02 -1.12
N TYR A 92 -2.52 -13.71 -2.32
CA TYR A 92 -1.11 -13.83 -2.65
C TYR A 92 -0.23 -12.95 -1.74
N LEU A 93 -0.62 -11.69 -1.54
CA LEU A 93 0.12 -10.79 -0.67
C LEU A 93 0.13 -11.24 0.79
N VAL A 94 -0.99 -11.70 1.31
CA VAL A 94 -1.08 -12.26 2.67
C VAL A 94 -0.13 -13.43 2.83
N HIS A 95 -0.14 -14.37 1.88
CA HIS A 95 0.79 -15.50 1.90
C HIS A 95 2.25 -15.04 1.82
N MET A 96 2.55 -14.07 0.96
CA MET A 96 3.89 -13.49 0.85
C MET A 96 4.34 -12.85 2.16
N HIS A 97 3.49 -12.03 2.79
CA HIS A 97 3.82 -11.39 4.07
C HIS A 97 4.06 -12.42 5.18
N GLN A 98 3.24 -13.46 5.28
CA GLN A 98 3.49 -14.54 6.23
C GLN A 98 4.85 -15.21 5.99
N SER A 99 5.20 -15.47 4.73
CA SER A 99 6.49 -16.08 4.39
C SER A 99 7.69 -15.17 4.68
N MET A 100 7.46 -13.87 4.87
CA MET A 100 8.46 -12.87 5.25
C MET A 100 8.50 -12.60 6.76
N GLY A 101 7.71 -13.30 7.56
CA GLY A 101 7.73 -13.18 9.00
C GLY A 101 6.72 -12.18 9.59
N PHE A 102 5.80 -11.63 8.80
CA PHE A 102 4.75 -10.78 9.34
C PHE A 102 3.71 -11.61 10.10
N SER A 103 3.40 -11.16 11.31
CA SER A 103 2.35 -11.78 12.12
C SER A 103 0.95 -11.55 11.52
N LYS A 104 0.00 -12.40 11.93
CA LYS A 104 -1.41 -12.19 11.59
C LYS A 104 -1.90 -10.80 11.97
N ALA A 105 -1.51 -10.30 13.16
CA ALA A 105 -1.91 -8.97 13.64
C ALA A 105 -1.42 -7.87 12.70
N GLN A 106 -0.15 -7.90 12.32
CA GLN A 106 0.45 -6.94 11.39
C GLN A 106 -0.22 -6.96 10.00
N ILE A 107 -0.50 -8.14 9.47
CA ILE A 107 -1.18 -8.28 8.17
C ILE A 107 -2.61 -7.73 8.26
N LEU A 108 -3.33 -8.02 9.34
CA LEU A 108 -4.69 -7.50 9.55
C LEU A 108 -4.71 -5.97 9.70
N GLU A 109 -3.71 -5.35 10.31
CA GLU A 109 -3.58 -3.89 10.35
C GLU A 109 -3.40 -3.30 8.94
N GLY A 110 -2.55 -3.89 8.10
CA GLY A 110 -2.41 -3.48 6.70
C GLY A 110 -3.71 -3.60 5.90
N LEU A 111 -4.45 -4.69 6.10
CA LEU A 111 -5.78 -4.88 5.51
C LEU A 111 -6.82 -3.90 6.07
N ALA A 112 -6.70 -3.51 7.35
CA ALA A 112 -7.56 -2.49 7.95
C ALA A 112 -7.33 -1.11 7.33
N VAL A 113 -6.09 -0.76 6.96
CA VAL A 113 -5.81 0.44 6.15
C VAL A 113 -6.56 0.37 4.82
N ALA A 114 -6.55 -0.79 4.14
CA ALA A 114 -7.31 -0.98 2.91
C ALA A 114 -8.83 -0.77 3.12
N PHE A 115 -9.40 -1.28 4.20
CA PHE A 115 -10.80 -1.07 4.55
C PHE A 115 -11.13 0.40 4.84
N LEU A 116 -10.24 1.10 5.51
CA LEU A 116 -10.40 2.53 5.83
C LEU A 116 -10.75 3.35 4.58
N TYR A 117 -10.13 3.05 3.44
CA TYR A 117 -10.30 3.78 2.19
C TYR A 117 -11.37 3.21 1.24
N ASN A 118 -11.60 1.91 1.27
CA ASN A 118 -12.47 1.22 0.30
C ASN A 118 -13.84 0.85 0.87
N GLY A 119 -14.04 0.99 2.19
CA GLY A 119 -15.30 0.69 2.86
C GLY A 119 -15.77 -0.77 2.68
N PRO A 120 -17.09 -1.02 2.65
CA PRO A 120 -17.64 -2.38 2.62
C PRO A 120 -17.16 -3.22 1.43
N ARG A 121 -16.99 -2.61 0.24
CA ARG A 121 -16.49 -3.33 -0.94
C ARG A 121 -15.06 -3.88 -0.72
N GLY A 122 -14.18 -3.07 -0.11
CA GLY A 122 -12.86 -3.54 0.24
C GLY A 122 -12.88 -4.68 1.26
N SER A 123 -13.79 -4.62 2.23
CA SER A 123 -14.02 -5.69 3.20
C SER A 123 -14.47 -6.99 2.55
N GLU A 124 -15.41 -6.93 1.60
CA GLU A 124 -15.88 -8.10 0.86
C GLU A 124 -14.73 -8.77 0.10
N THR A 125 -13.90 -7.98 -0.59
CA THR A 125 -12.73 -8.49 -1.29
C THR A 125 -11.72 -9.15 -0.35
N VAL A 126 -11.49 -8.57 0.83
CA VAL A 126 -10.62 -9.15 1.86
C VAL A 126 -11.23 -10.45 2.41
N ALA A 127 -12.52 -10.47 2.69
CA ALA A 127 -13.21 -11.66 3.19
C ALA A 127 -13.15 -12.82 2.16
N GLU A 128 -13.39 -12.52 0.87
CA GLU A 128 -13.24 -13.50 -0.21
C GLU A 128 -11.79 -14.03 -0.30
N ALA A 129 -10.79 -13.13 -0.20
CA ALA A 129 -9.39 -13.51 -0.26
C ALA A 129 -8.98 -14.45 0.88
N LEU A 130 -9.57 -14.26 2.05
CA LEU A 130 -9.23 -14.99 3.28
C LEU A 130 -10.17 -16.15 3.59
N ASP A 131 -11.15 -16.40 2.73
CA ASP A 131 -12.03 -17.57 2.91
C ASP A 131 -11.20 -18.86 2.87
N GLY A 132 -11.32 -19.66 3.95
CA GLY A 132 -10.53 -20.87 4.13
C GLY A 132 -9.01 -20.65 4.19
N TYR A 133 -8.52 -19.44 4.49
CA TYR A 133 -7.09 -19.16 4.60
C TYR A 133 -6.53 -19.69 5.93
N GLU A 134 -5.51 -20.53 5.86
CA GLU A 134 -4.82 -21.06 7.03
C GLU A 134 -3.66 -20.13 7.43
N TRP A 135 -3.77 -19.54 8.62
CA TRP A 135 -2.74 -18.70 9.18
C TRP A 135 -1.60 -19.53 9.76
N ILE A 136 -0.37 -19.17 9.41
CA ILE A 136 0.84 -19.81 9.92
C ILE A 136 1.56 -18.80 10.83
N GLU A 137 1.95 -19.23 12.02
CA GLU A 137 2.81 -18.39 12.86
C GLU A 137 4.22 -18.37 12.26
N PRO A 138 4.80 -17.18 12.06
CA PRO A 138 6.13 -17.08 11.48
C PRO A 138 7.19 -17.62 12.44
N ALA A 139 8.16 -18.37 11.92
CA ALA A 139 9.29 -18.87 12.69
C ALA A 139 10.24 -17.75 13.16
N GLU A 140 10.35 -16.70 12.34
CA GLU A 140 11.13 -15.50 12.62
C GLU A 140 10.29 -14.27 12.32
N PRO A 141 10.36 -13.20 13.14
CA PRO A 141 9.61 -11.99 12.90
C PRO A 141 10.12 -11.23 11.67
N ALA A 142 9.22 -10.50 11.01
CA ALA A 142 9.57 -9.63 9.90
C ALA A 142 10.57 -8.54 10.33
N VAL A 143 11.50 -8.22 9.42
CA VAL A 143 12.51 -7.19 9.63
C VAL A 143 12.13 -5.95 8.84
N PHE A 144 11.91 -4.85 9.54
CA PHE A 144 11.66 -3.54 8.94
C PHE A 144 12.96 -2.82 8.56
N PHE A 145 12.83 -1.69 7.88
CA PHE A 145 13.95 -0.77 7.67
C PHE A 145 14.46 -0.20 9.01
N ASP A 146 15.72 0.17 9.04
CA ASP A 146 16.31 0.82 10.21
C ASP A 146 15.50 2.09 10.57
N GLY A 147 15.19 2.24 11.84
CA GLY A 147 14.35 3.33 12.33
C GLY A 147 12.84 3.16 12.13
N TRP A 148 12.40 2.10 11.44
CA TRP A 148 10.99 1.76 11.35
C TRP A 148 10.58 0.85 12.51
N ALA A 149 9.79 1.39 13.41
CA ALA A 149 9.27 0.65 14.55
C ALA A 149 7.81 1.04 14.83
N PRO A 150 7.03 0.15 15.45
CA PRO A 150 5.70 0.50 15.92
C PRO A 150 5.72 1.75 16.79
N ASP A 151 4.83 2.68 16.49
CA ASP A 151 4.65 3.92 17.23
C ASP A 151 3.16 4.30 17.22
N PRO A 152 2.33 3.67 18.08
CA PRO A 152 0.90 3.94 18.13
C PRO A 152 0.56 5.39 18.51
N GLY A 153 1.52 6.13 19.05
CA GLY A 153 1.40 7.54 19.40
C GLY A 153 1.54 8.51 18.23
N ALA A 154 2.16 8.10 17.14
CA ALA A 154 2.54 8.98 16.02
C ALA A 154 1.37 9.76 15.41
N PHE A 155 0.19 9.15 15.39
CA PHE A 155 -1.02 9.74 14.82
C PHE A 155 -1.93 10.43 15.84
N LYS A 156 -1.60 10.41 17.13
CA LYS A 156 -2.46 10.95 18.18
C LYS A 156 -2.53 12.47 18.11
N SER A 157 -3.71 12.99 17.79
CA SER A 157 -3.99 14.44 17.78
C SER A 157 -4.24 15.01 19.16
N GLY A 158 -4.61 14.17 20.13
CA GLY A 158 -5.05 14.59 21.46
C GLY A 158 -6.55 14.77 21.61
N MET A 159 -7.33 14.52 20.56
CA MET A 159 -8.79 14.52 20.67
C MET A 159 -9.30 13.38 21.55
N ASP A 160 -10.43 13.63 22.23
CA ASP A 160 -11.12 12.62 23.03
C ASP A 160 -12.09 11.80 22.17
N PHE A 161 -11.77 10.58 21.88
CA PHE A 161 -12.61 9.65 21.12
C PHE A 161 -13.55 8.79 21.99
N SER A 162 -13.61 9.02 23.31
CA SER A 162 -14.60 8.37 24.17
C SER A 162 -16.04 8.84 23.87
N THR A 163 -16.17 10.01 23.27
CA THR A 163 -17.44 10.57 22.80
C THR A 163 -17.40 10.89 21.30
N ARG A 164 -18.55 10.81 20.64
CA ARG A 164 -18.74 11.23 19.24
C ARG A 164 -18.96 12.73 19.07
N ASP A 165 -19.28 13.43 20.16
CA ASP A 165 -19.46 14.87 20.12
C ASP A 165 -18.11 15.58 20.02
N VAL A 166 -18.10 16.68 19.32
CA VAL A 166 -16.90 17.52 19.20
C VAL A 166 -16.84 18.44 20.41
N LEU A 167 -15.80 18.28 21.20
CA LEU A 167 -15.57 19.12 22.37
C LEU A 167 -14.86 20.41 21.97
N ASP A 168 -14.96 21.42 22.83
CA ASP A 168 -14.30 22.70 22.62
C ASP A 168 -12.79 22.53 22.47
N GLY A 169 -12.22 23.14 21.44
CA GLY A 169 -10.78 23.07 21.14
C GLY A 169 -10.28 21.82 20.42
N GLU A 170 -11.08 20.75 20.26
CA GLU A 170 -10.62 19.51 19.62
C GLU A 170 -10.18 19.70 18.16
N MET A 171 -10.86 20.58 17.42
CA MET A 171 -10.48 20.86 16.04
C MET A 171 -9.15 21.61 15.97
N ASP A 172 -8.85 22.43 16.96
CA ASP A 172 -7.54 23.09 17.07
C ASP A 172 -6.43 22.08 17.37
N LEU A 173 -6.68 21.09 18.24
CA LEU A 173 -5.72 20.01 18.51
C LEU A 173 -5.37 19.23 17.23
N LEU A 174 -6.35 18.97 16.37
CA LEU A 174 -6.12 18.29 15.11
C LEU A 174 -5.29 19.14 14.13
N GLU A 175 -5.64 20.42 13.97
CA GLU A 175 -4.87 21.33 13.11
C GLU A 175 -3.43 21.51 13.63
N ASP A 176 -3.26 21.65 14.94
CA ASP A 176 -1.93 21.71 15.58
C ASP A 176 -1.10 20.45 15.34
N TRP A 177 -1.76 19.27 15.31
CA TRP A 177 -1.08 18.03 14.96
C TRP A 177 -0.55 18.09 13.53
N TYR A 178 -1.37 18.51 12.56
CA TYR A 178 -0.96 18.66 11.16
C TYR A 178 0.19 19.66 11.01
N LEU A 179 0.06 20.85 11.61
CA LEU A 179 1.10 21.89 11.53
C LEU A 179 2.43 21.43 12.13
N ARG A 180 2.40 20.73 13.28
CA ARG A 180 3.61 20.19 13.91
C ARG A 180 4.22 19.02 13.15
N THR A 181 3.39 18.19 12.51
CA THR A 181 3.84 16.96 11.87
C THR A 181 4.28 17.19 10.44
N ILE A 182 3.50 17.89 9.64
CA ILE A 182 3.75 18.07 8.20
C ILE A 182 3.90 19.52 7.75
N GLY A 183 3.68 20.48 8.64
CA GLY A 183 3.87 21.90 8.37
C GLY A 183 2.70 22.58 7.67
N GLU A 184 1.65 21.86 7.32
CA GLU A 184 0.46 22.41 6.66
C GLU A 184 -0.80 21.64 7.06
N ILE A 185 -1.98 22.27 6.87
CA ILE A 185 -3.28 21.67 7.11
C ILE A 185 -3.85 21.25 5.75
N PRO A 186 -4.14 19.95 5.51
CA PRO A 186 -4.79 19.52 4.27
C PRO A 186 -6.14 20.23 4.05
N ALA A 187 -6.44 20.60 2.80
CA ALA A 187 -7.63 21.38 2.48
C ALA A 187 -8.93 20.72 2.93
N TYR A 188 -9.03 19.39 2.84
CA TYR A 188 -10.19 18.65 3.30
C TYR A 188 -10.42 18.77 4.81
N VAL A 189 -9.36 18.91 5.62
CA VAL A 189 -9.45 19.08 7.07
C VAL A 189 -10.12 20.40 7.39
N GLY A 190 -9.65 21.51 6.79
CA GLY A 190 -10.27 22.83 6.95
C GLY A 190 -11.74 22.86 6.51
N PHE A 191 -12.04 22.23 5.36
CA PHE A 191 -13.41 22.12 4.86
C PHE A 191 -14.33 21.34 5.82
N LEU A 192 -13.89 20.18 6.29
CA LEU A 192 -14.69 19.37 7.22
C LEU A 192 -14.79 19.99 8.60
N ARG A 193 -13.75 20.65 9.09
CA ARG A 193 -13.81 21.43 10.33
C ARG A 193 -14.98 22.43 10.29
N GLN A 194 -15.08 23.17 9.19
CA GLN A 194 -16.10 24.20 9.02
C GLN A 194 -17.52 23.63 8.84
N HIS A 195 -17.65 22.56 8.07
CA HIS A 195 -18.96 22.10 7.59
C HIS A 195 -19.46 20.82 8.26
N ARG A 196 -18.58 19.96 8.71
CA ARG A 196 -18.89 18.63 9.27
C ARG A 196 -17.87 18.18 10.32
N PRO A 197 -17.64 18.94 11.41
CA PRO A 197 -16.58 18.64 12.37
C PRO A 197 -16.72 17.24 13.01
N ARG A 198 -17.97 16.80 13.25
CA ARG A 198 -18.22 15.44 13.77
C ARG A 198 -17.80 14.34 12.79
N LEU A 199 -17.95 14.55 11.47
CA LEU A 199 -17.47 13.63 10.46
C LEU A 199 -15.94 13.59 10.46
N LEU A 200 -15.28 14.75 10.56
CA LEU A 200 -13.84 14.85 10.66
C LEU A 200 -13.30 14.11 11.90
N LYS A 201 -13.92 14.30 13.05
CA LYS A 201 -13.59 13.57 14.28
C LYS A 201 -13.75 12.05 14.10
N SER A 202 -14.85 11.60 13.51
CA SER A 202 -15.10 10.18 13.24
C SER A 202 -14.09 9.58 12.26
N TRP A 203 -13.71 10.34 11.23
CA TRP A 203 -12.65 9.96 10.31
C TRP A 203 -11.31 9.82 11.04
N ARG A 204 -10.95 10.82 11.83
CA ARG A 204 -9.68 10.84 12.56
C ARG A 204 -9.57 9.70 13.57
N ASN A 205 -10.65 9.37 14.27
CA ASN A 205 -10.69 8.23 15.18
C ASN A 205 -10.28 6.91 14.50
N ARG A 206 -10.79 6.66 13.29
CA ARG A 206 -10.41 5.48 12.51
C ARG A 206 -8.94 5.51 12.13
N TYR A 207 -8.46 6.68 11.73
CA TYR A 207 -7.09 6.88 11.28
C TYR A 207 -6.07 6.72 12.42
N GLU A 208 -6.29 7.34 13.58
CA GLU A 208 -5.34 7.34 14.69
C GLU A 208 -5.15 5.98 15.36
N ASN A 209 -6.14 5.10 15.28
CA ASN A 209 -6.17 3.88 16.06
C ASN A 209 -6.00 2.61 15.22
N ILE A 210 -5.51 2.75 13.99
CA ILE A 210 -5.44 1.61 13.07
C ILE A 210 -4.12 0.84 13.16
N LEU A 211 -2.99 1.52 13.40
CA LEU A 211 -1.67 0.91 13.49
C LEU A 211 -1.22 0.79 14.95
N VAL A 212 -0.96 -0.42 15.40
CA VAL A 212 -0.45 -0.77 16.74
C VAL A 212 0.82 -1.60 16.63
N GLU A 213 0.83 -2.60 15.74
CA GLU A 213 1.92 -3.57 15.54
C GLU A 213 2.81 -3.20 14.34
N LEU A 214 2.31 -2.41 13.41
CA LEU A 214 3.06 -1.96 12.24
C LEU A 214 3.75 -0.61 12.50
N PRO A 215 4.92 -0.36 11.90
CA PRO A 215 5.55 0.94 11.92
C PRO A 215 4.64 2.03 11.35
N LYS A 216 4.72 3.24 11.92
CA LYS A 216 3.93 4.40 11.47
C LYS A 216 4.10 4.73 9.99
N GLN A 217 5.26 4.42 9.42
CA GLN A 217 5.59 4.66 8.01
C GLN A 217 4.73 3.85 7.05
N VAL A 218 4.18 2.71 7.50
CA VAL A 218 3.27 1.89 6.66
C VAL A 218 2.01 2.65 6.27
N MET A 219 1.55 3.61 7.09
CA MET A 219 0.38 4.42 6.75
C MET A 219 0.62 5.29 5.52
N PRO A 220 1.56 6.27 5.52
CA PRO A 220 1.81 7.07 4.33
C PRO A 220 2.27 6.24 3.13
N TYR A 221 3.00 5.15 3.35
CA TYR A 221 3.41 4.21 2.31
C TYR A 221 2.20 3.60 1.57
N SER A 222 1.21 3.10 2.31
CA SER A 222 0.00 2.51 1.74
C SER A 222 -0.92 3.56 1.13
N GLN A 223 -1.06 4.71 1.80
CA GLN A 223 -1.90 5.82 1.34
C GLN A 223 -1.40 6.41 0.03
N LEU A 224 -0.09 6.58 -0.12
CA LEU A 224 0.50 7.20 -1.30
C LEU A 224 0.14 6.41 -2.56
N HIS A 225 0.30 5.10 -2.55
CA HIS A 225 -0.09 4.23 -3.66
C HIS A 225 -1.57 4.42 -4.03
N PHE A 226 -2.45 4.38 -3.05
CA PHE A 226 -3.88 4.56 -3.25
C PHE A 226 -4.24 5.95 -3.78
N ASN A 227 -3.64 7.01 -3.22
CA ASN A 227 -3.92 8.38 -3.60
C ASN A 227 -3.47 8.68 -5.03
N VAL A 228 -2.34 8.10 -5.48
CA VAL A 228 -1.89 8.16 -6.87
C VAL A 228 -2.92 7.47 -7.79
N MET A 229 -3.37 6.27 -7.44
CA MET A 229 -4.37 5.55 -8.24
C MET A 229 -5.70 6.31 -8.35
N ARG A 230 -6.07 7.09 -7.35
CA ARG A 230 -7.29 7.90 -7.36
C ARG A 230 -7.11 9.30 -7.94
N GLY A 231 -5.89 9.71 -8.21
CA GLY A 231 -5.60 11.08 -8.63
C GLY A 231 -5.99 12.11 -7.56
N TRP A 232 -5.87 11.77 -6.28
CA TRP A 232 -6.23 12.68 -5.18
C TRP A 232 -5.01 13.51 -4.77
N ALA A 233 -4.91 14.74 -5.31
CA ALA A 233 -3.76 15.63 -5.13
C ALA A 233 -3.44 15.94 -3.67
N ASP A 234 -4.44 16.33 -2.86
CA ASP A 234 -4.23 16.64 -1.43
C ASP A 234 -3.74 15.42 -0.66
N GLY A 235 -4.29 14.24 -0.94
CA GLY A 235 -3.86 13.00 -0.31
C GLY A 235 -2.45 12.58 -0.73
N ILE A 236 -2.06 12.81 -1.98
CA ILE A 236 -0.68 12.58 -2.44
C ILE A 236 0.27 13.48 -1.66
N ARG A 237 -0.01 14.78 -1.58
CA ARG A 237 0.80 15.74 -0.85
C ARG A 237 0.91 15.38 0.64
N GLU A 238 -0.21 15.12 1.30
CA GLU A 238 -0.26 14.68 2.70
C GLU A 238 0.61 13.45 2.93
N SER A 239 0.47 12.42 2.07
CA SER A 239 1.24 11.17 2.21
C SER A 239 2.74 11.37 2.04
N VAL A 240 3.17 12.20 1.08
CA VAL A 240 4.59 12.52 0.87
C VAL A 240 5.16 13.30 2.06
N LEU A 241 4.42 14.28 2.57
CA LEU A 241 4.83 15.06 3.75
C LEU A 241 4.89 14.19 5.02
N LEU A 242 3.93 13.29 5.23
CA LEU A 242 3.94 12.33 6.34
C LEU A 242 5.12 11.36 6.23
N ALA A 243 5.38 10.84 5.03
CA ALA A 243 6.52 9.97 4.79
C ALA A 243 7.84 10.64 5.18
N ARG A 244 8.04 11.88 4.75
CA ARG A 244 9.20 12.70 5.15
C ARG A 244 9.24 12.93 6.66
N ALA A 245 8.15 13.33 7.26
CA ALA A 245 8.07 13.62 8.70
C ALA A 245 8.34 12.38 9.56
N PHE A 246 8.02 11.19 9.05
CA PHE A 246 8.27 9.92 9.73
C PHE A 246 9.63 9.29 9.38
N GLY A 247 10.50 10.02 8.70
CA GLY A 247 11.88 9.61 8.44
C GLY A 247 12.02 8.56 7.33
N MET A 248 11.09 8.48 6.40
CA MET A 248 11.29 7.69 5.18
C MET A 248 12.30 8.39 4.28
N THR A 249 13.15 7.62 3.60
CA THR A 249 14.00 8.15 2.53
C THR A 249 13.22 8.37 1.25
N LYS A 250 13.75 9.16 0.32
CA LYS A 250 13.13 9.35 -1.01
C LYS A 250 12.96 8.03 -1.76
N GLU A 251 13.95 7.16 -1.70
CA GLU A 251 13.92 5.85 -2.34
C GLU A 251 12.78 4.98 -1.80
N GLN A 252 12.54 5.03 -0.49
CA GLN A 252 11.43 4.32 0.14
C GLN A 252 10.06 4.88 -0.28
N VAL A 253 10.00 6.18 -0.60
CA VAL A 253 8.77 6.82 -1.11
C VAL A 253 8.54 6.53 -2.60
N TYR A 254 9.59 6.37 -3.38
CA TYR A 254 9.47 6.15 -4.82
C TYR A 254 8.74 4.85 -5.17
N GLU A 255 8.88 3.79 -4.37
CA GLU A 255 8.16 2.55 -4.66
C GLU A 255 6.63 2.72 -4.61
N PRO A 256 6.00 3.15 -3.50
CA PRO A 256 4.56 3.37 -3.48
C PRO A 256 4.11 4.52 -4.38
N LEU A 257 5.03 5.41 -4.80
CA LEU A 257 4.76 6.46 -5.75
C LEU A 257 4.70 5.94 -7.20
N PHE A 258 5.64 5.06 -7.60
CA PHE A 258 5.75 4.59 -8.98
C PHE A 258 5.04 3.26 -9.25
N SER A 259 4.92 2.38 -8.27
CA SER A 259 4.23 1.09 -8.42
C SER A 259 2.75 1.20 -8.90
N PRO A 260 1.99 2.27 -8.58
CA PRO A 260 0.65 2.47 -9.15
C PRO A 260 0.63 2.56 -10.68
N MET A 261 1.74 2.89 -11.34
CA MET A 261 1.86 2.97 -12.78
C MET A 261 1.39 1.70 -13.49
N VAL A 262 1.60 0.55 -12.87
CA VAL A 262 1.14 -0.75 -13.37
C VAL A 262 -0.38 -0.77 -13.62
N ASN A 263 -1.14 0.01 -12.85
CA ASN A 263 -2.60 0.04 -12.89
C ASN A 263 -3.18 1.31 -13.52
N THR A 264 -2.45 2.43 -13.50
CA THR A 264 -2.97 3.75 -13.87
C THR A 264 -2.36 4.34 -15.14
N GLY A 265 -1.17 3.87 -15.52
CA GLY A 265 -0.40 4.50 -16.60
C GLY A 265 0.32 5.79 -16.17
N PRO A 266 1.09 6.41 -17.07
CA PRO A 266 1.97 7.54 -16.74
C PRO A 266 1.24 8.86 -16.50
N GLU A 267 -0.01 9.02 -16.91
CA GLU A 267 -0.80 10.24 -16.73
C GLU A 267 -1.05 10.60 -15.27
N ALA A 268 -1.05 9.63 -14.38
CA ALA A 268 -1.19 9.87 -12.93
C ALA A 268 -0.07 10.75 -12.37
N TYR A 269 1.11 10.76 -13.00
CA TYR A 269 2.27 11.51 -12.51
C TYR A 269 2.20 13.01 -12.81
N ASN A 270 1.32 13.45 -13.68
CA ASN A 270 1.01 14.87 -13.80
C ASN A 270 0.41 15.40 -12.50
N ILE A 271 -0.45 14.62 -11.85
CA ILE A 271 -1.05 14.97 -10.56
C ILE A 271 0.00 14.91 -9.45
N VAL A 272 0.86 13.89 -9.45
CA VAL A 272 1.97 13.77 -8.49
C VAL A 272 2.89 14.98 -8.57
N SER A 273 3.31 15.36 -9.79
CA SER A 273 4.17 16.52 -10.01
C SER A 273 3.55 17.82 -9.50
N GLN A 274 2.25 18.01 -9.75
CA GLN A 274 1.53 19.19 -9.27
C GLN A 274 1.31 19.21 -7.77
N ALA A 275 1.03 18.06 -7.16
CA ALA A 275 0.69 17.93 -5.75
C ALA A 275 1.90 17.99 -4.83
N ALA A 276 3.00 17.35 -5.20
CA ALA A 276 4.14 17.12 -4.33
C ALA A 276 5.51 17.32 -5.01
N GLY A 277 5.56 17.84 -6.24
CA GLY A 277 6.80 18.03 -6.98
C GLY A 277 7.81 18.93 -6.25
N ASP A 278 7.33 19.96 -5.58
CA ASP A 278 8.13 20.85 -4.74
C ASP A 278 8.75 20.11 -3.54
N VAL A 279 7.98 19.26 -2.89
CA VAL A 279 8.43 18.46 -1.74
C VAL A 279 9.43 17.40 -2.18
N LEU A 280 9.18 16.73 -3.31
CA LEU A 280 10.05 15.70 -3.86
C LEU A 280 11.37 16.29 -4.42
N ALA A 281 11.36 17.55 -4.91
CA ALA A 281 12.55 18.24 -5.38
C ALA A 281 13.44 18.76 -4.24
N ALA A 282 12.86 19.03 -3.06
CA ALA A 282 13.62 19.51 -1.91
C ALA A 282 14.61 18.46 -1.40
N ASP A 283 15.69 18.91 -0.75
CA ASP A 283 16.57 18.01 -0.01
C ASP A 283 15.83 17.46 1.20
N TRP A 284 15.82 16.12 1.23
CA TRP A 284 15.24 15.38 2.31
C TRP A 284 16.03 14.07 2.45
N THR A 285 16.66 13.91 3.55
CA THR A 285 17.45 12.72 3.92
C THR A 285 16.72 11.95 4.99
#